data_f9a3af378e13397ac60a92294a5745d0
#
_entry.id   f9a3af378e13397ac60a92294a5745d0
#
_cell.length_a   1.000
_cell.length_b   1.000
_cell.length_c   1.000
_cell.angle_alpha   90.00
_cell.angle_beta   90.00
_cell.angle_gamma   90.00
#
_symmetry.space_group_name_H-M   'P 1'
#
loop_
_entity.id
_entity.type
_entity.pdbx_description
1 polymer ?
#
loop_
_entity_poly.entity_id
_entity_poly.type
_entity_poly.pdbx_seq_one_letter_code
_entity_poly.pdbx_strand_id
1 'polypeptide(L)'
;FLIRKCEDGSCHYLLDEWMGLDAHERLSCSAETTVLAEAVNTSYARAAEVLEKDAEISKTAVMEKVHGIQEELTFPRPEKKKCVEYRYLEADEDHIHKQEKEKTEKKGSMIGKMLYLYESQEDQNDRRELKNVFCLGGLYSGGESNRHLFEWTQEYIDINYESRYLKAVYISGDEGAWIKAGAEYIDRY
;
A
#
# COMPACT_ATOMS: atom_id res chain seq x y z
N PHE A 1 0.84 -38.50 -6.55
CA PHE A 1 1.38 -37.40 -7.35
C PHE A 1 1.14 -37.70 -8.83
N LEU A 2 0.37 -36.82 -9.51
CA LEU A 2 0.19 -36.90 -10.96
C LEU A 2 1.32 -36.08 -11.60
N ILE A 3 2.35 -36.79 -12.08
CA ILE A 3 3.49 -36.19 -12.79
C ILE A 3 3.39 -36.57 -14.26
N ARG A 4 3.40 -35.58 -15.14
CA ARG A 4 3.55 -35.77 -16.59
C ARG A 4 4.98 -35.47 -16.97
N LYS A 5 5.65 -36.46 -17.52
CA LYS A 5 6.98 -36.31 -18.10
C LYS A 5 6.85 -36.03 -19.60
N CYS A 6 7.40 -34.91 -20.04
CA CYS A 6 7.40 -34.50 -21.45
C CYS A 6 8.59 -35.07 -22.21
N GLU A 7 8.52 -35.09 -23.55
CA GLU A 7 9.59 -35.62 -24.43
C GLU A 7 10.87 -34.78 -24.33
N ASP A 8 10.79 -33.54 -23.95
CA ASP A 8 11.93 -32.63 -23.70
C ASP A 8 12.63 -32.88 -22.35
N GLY A 9 12.12 -33.83 -21.56
CA GLY A 9 12.65 -34.18 -20.24
C GLY A 9 12.10 -33.36 -19.09
N SER A 10 11.24 -32.35 -19.34
CA SER A 10 10.55 -31.57 -18.30
C SER A 10 9.52 -32.43 -17.55
N CYS A 11 9.28 -32.10 -16.28
CA CYS A 11 8.27 -32.74 -15.45
C CYS A 11 7.23 -31.72 -15.06
N HIS A 12 5.97 -32.02 -15.29
CA HIS A 12 4.84 -31.22 -14.90
C HIS A 12 4.08 -31.89 -13.76
N TYR A 13 3.86 -31.14 -12.70
CA TYR A 13 3.07 -31.57 -11.53
C TYR A 13 1.63 -31.12 -11.74
N LEU A 14 0.83 -31.96 -12.40
CA LEU A 14 -0.51 -31.58 -12.86
C LEU A 14 -1.45 -31.12 -11.74
N LEU A 15 -1.26 -31.63 -10.52
CA LEU A 15 -2.07 -31.24 -9.38
C LEU A 15 -1.69 -29.81 -8.91
N ASP A 16 -0.39 -29.52 -8.87
CA ASP A 16 0.11 -28.20 -8.47
C ASP A 16 -0.31 -27.13 -9.49
N GLU A 17 -0.18 -27.45 -10.79
CA GLU A 17 -0.68 -26.61 -11.88
C GLU A 17 -2.19 -26.35 -11.78
N TRP A 18 -2.96 -27.40 -11.47
CA TRP A 18 -4.41 -27.26 -11.30
C TRP A 18 -4.79 -26.43 -10.07
N MET A 19 -4.01 -26.50 -9.00
CA MET A 19 -4.18 -25.68 -7.79
C MET A 19 -3.58 -24.29 -7.92
N GLY A 20 -2.91 -23.96 -9.03
CA GLY A 20 -2.25 -22.66 -9.22
C GLY A 20 -1.04 -22.47 -8.30
N LEU A 21 -0.31 -23.56 -7.98
CA LEU A 21 0.91 -23.50 -7.20
C LEU A 21 2.12 -23.42 -8.14
N ASP A 22 2.94 -22.42 -7.94
CA ASP A 22 4.22 -22.28 -8.63
C ASP A 22 5.25 -23.28 -8.11
N ALA A 23 6.31 -23.49 -8.90
CA ALA A 23 7.39 -24.40 -8.52
C ALA A 23 7.99 -23.99 -7.16
N HIS A 24 8.01 -24.95 -6.22
CA HIS A 24 8.46 -24.77 -4.83
C HIS A 24 7.52 -23.93 -3.92
N GLU A 25 6.37 -23.51 -4.41
CA GLU A 25 5.34 -22.86 -3.58
C GLU A 25 4.72 -23.89 -2.62
N ARG A 26 4.53 -23.47 -1.37
CA ARG A 26 3.95 -24.34 -0.31
C ARG A 26 2.58 -23.85 0.17
N LEU A 27 2.20 -22.65 -0.22
CA LEU A 27 0.93 -22.05 0.15
C LEU A 27 0.06 -21.84 -1.07
N SER A 28 -1.20 -22.20 -0.98
CA SER A 28 -2.18 -21.80 -1.99
C SER A 28 -2.36 -20.27 -1.95
N CYS A 29 -2.79 -19.68 -3.05
CA CYS A 29 -3.09 -18.24 -3.14
C CYS A 29 -4.05 -17.78 -2.02
N SER A 30 -5.05 -18.60 -1.68
CA SER A 30 -5.98 -18.30 -0.58
C SER A 30 -5.30 -18.27 0.78
N ALA A 31 -4.41 -19.24 1.06
CA ALA A 31 -3.66 -19.28 2.32
C ALA A 31 -2.68 -18.11 2.42
N GLU A 32 -2.00 -17.78 1.33
CA GLU A 32 -1.12 -16.62 1.26
C GLU A 32 -1.86 -15.31 1.52
N THR A 33 -2.99 -15.11 0.85
CA THR A 33 -3.84 -13.92 1.07
C THR A 33 -4.26 -13.79 2.53
N THR A 34 -4.62 -14.90 3.18
CA THR A 34 -5.00 -14.91 4.59
C THR A 34 -3.86 -14.47 5.49
N VAL A 35 -2.66 -15.02 5.27
CA VAL A 35 -1.44 -14.64 6.04
C VAL A 35 -1.06 -13.19 5.81
N LEU A 36 -1.11 -12.71 4.58
CA LEU A 36 -0.78 -11.32 4.24
C LEU A 36 -1.78 -10.34 4.84
N ALA A 37 -3.08 -10.65 4.80
CA ALA A 37 -4.13 -9.83 5.43
C ALA A 37 -3.93 -9.72 6.95
N GLU A 38 -3.54 -10.81 7.62
CA GLU A 38 -3.24 -10.79 9.05
C GLU A 38 -1.93 -10.03 9.34
N ALA A 39 -0.92 -10.13 8.47
CA ALA A 39 0.36 -9.45 8.64
C ALA A 39 0.26 -7.91 8.56
N VAL A 40 -0.79 -7.37 7.94
CA VAL A 40 -1.08 -5.92 7.93
C VAL A 40 -1.47 -5.43 9.32
N ASN A 41 -2.14 -6.27 10.12
CA ASN A 41 -2.73 -5.88 11.40
C ASN A 41 -1.94 -6.37 12.62
N THR A 42 -0.99 -7.31 12.42
CA THR A 42 -0.28 -7.96 13.53
C THR A 42 1.21 -8.13 13.22
N SER A 43 1.94 -8.75 14.15
CA SER A 43 3.33 -9.13 13.89
C SER A 43 3.42 -10.34 12.96
N TYR A 44 4.53 -10.48 12.22
CA TYR A 44 4.78 -11.65 11.36
C TYR A 44 4.69 -12.98 12.10
N ALA A 45 5.08 -13.02 13.38
CA ALA A 45 4.92 -14.21 14.21
C ALA A 45 3.45 -14.55 14.43
N ARG A 46 2.62 -13.55 14.72
CA ARG A 46 1.18 -13.74 14.91
C ARG A 46 0.48 -14.11 13.59
N ALA A 47 0.85 -13.47 12.49
CA ALA A 47 0.32 -13.81 11.18
C ALA A 47 0.68 -15.25 10.75
N ALA A 48 1.83 -15.75 11.17
CA ALA A 48 2.22 -17.15 10.91
C ALA A 48 1.31 -18.16 11.63
N GLU A 49 0.78 -17.81 12.81
CA GLU A 49 -0.10 -18.68 13.60
C GLU A 49 -1.51 -18.83 12.99
N VAL A 50 -1.91 -17.97 12.07
CA VAL A 50 -3.27 -18.00 11.48
C VAL A 50 -3.55 -19.29 10.71
N LEU A 51 -2.50 -19.93 10.18
CA LEU A 51 -2.57 -21.20 9.45
C LEU A 51 -2.22 -22.43 10.28
N GLU A 52 -1.95 -22.31 11.59
CA GLU A 52 -1.44 -23.40 12.43
C GLU A 52 -2.19 -24.73 12.32
N LYS A 53 -3.49 -24.69 11.98
CA LYS A 53 -4.31 -25.90 11.82
C LYS A 53 -4.14 -26.58 10.47
N ASP A 54 -3.73 -25.80 9.44
CA ASP A 54 -3.73 -26.25 8.05
C ASP A 54 -2.31 -26.33 7.48
N ALA A 55 -1.40 -25.47 7.92
CA ALA A 55 0.00 -25.45 7.47
C ALA A 55 0.89 -24.70 8.48
N GLU A 56 2.12 -25.23 8.68
CA GLU A 56 3.16 -24.50 9.41
C GLU A 56 3.90 -23.55 8.48
N ILE A 57 3.85 -22.26 8.81
CA ILE A 57 4.66 -21.22 8.17
C ILE A 57 5.51 -20.48 9.22
N SER A 58 6.77 -20.22 8.90
CA SER A 58 7.64 -19.46 9.80
C SER A 58 7.40 -17.94 9.68
N LYS A 59 7.66 -17.20 10.77
CA LYS A 59 7.65 -15.72 10.75
C LYS A 59 8.57 -15.13 9.67
N THR A 60 9.68 -15.80 9.37
CA THR A 60 10.64 -15.38 8.33
C THR A 60 10.03 -15.53 6.94
N ALA A 61 9.32 -16.62 6.68
CA ALA A 61 8.64 -16.82 5.41
C ALA A 61 7.49 -15.80 5.21
N VAL A 62 6.76 -15.44 6.28
CA VAL A 62 5.77 -14.35 6.22
C VAL A 62 6.44 -13.03 5.87
N MET A 63 7.56 -12.70 6.53
CA MET A 63 8.33 -11.49 6.24
C MET A 63 8.82 -11.46 4.79
N GLU A 64 9.35 -12.56 4.29
CA GLU A 64 9.84 -12.67 2.90
C GLU A 64 8.70 -12.47 1.90
N LYS A 65 7.52 -13.05 2.14
CA LYS A 65 6.34 -12.83 1.30
C LYS A 65 5.89 -11.37 1.31
N VAL A 66 5.80 -10.74 2.48
CA VAL A 66 5.43 -9.31 2.58
C VAL A 66 6.44 -8.43 1.85
N HIS A 67 7.74 -8.68 2.00
CA HIS A 67 8.79 -7.92 1.33
C HIS A 67 8.91 -8.24 -0.17
N GLY A 68 8.41 -9.38 -0.59
CA GLY A 68 8.38 -9.80 -1.99
C GLY A 68 7.21 -9.23 -2.79
N ILE A 69 6.24 -8.58 -2.15
CA ILE A 69 5.13 -7.93 -2.85
C ILE A 69 5.69 -6.77 -3.68
N GLN A 70 5.63 -6.92 -4.99
CA GLN A 70 5.97 -5.91 -5.98
C GLN A 70 4.71 -5.60 -6.77
N GLU A 71 3.83 -4.78 -6.21
CA GLU A 71 2.67 -4.30 -6.94
C GLU A 71 2.94 -2.89 -7.47
N GLU A 72 2.65 -2.69 -8.74
CA GLU A 72 2.46 -1.34 -9.27
C GLU A 72 1.20 -0.75 -8.64
N LEU A 73 1.31 0.48 -8.17
CA LEU A 73 0.19 1.19 -7.58
C LEU A 73 -0.87 1.41 -8.68
N THR A 74 -1.95 0.66 -8.60
CA THR A 74 -3.08 0.78 -9.53
C THR A 74 -4.32 1.23 -8.79
N PHE A 75 -5.01 2.22 -9.33
CA PHE A 75 -6.27 2.68 -8.76
C PHE A 75 -7.44 2.05 -9.51
N PRO A 76 -8.32 1.30 -8.81
CA PRO A 76 -9.52 0.75 -9.44
C PRO A 76 -10.41 1.88 -9.96
N ARG A 77 -10.86 1.73 -11.20
CA ARG A 77 -11.77 2.70 -11.81
C ARG A 77 -13.19 2.43 -11.31
N PRO A 78 -13.86 3.40 -10.71
CA PRO A 78 -15.25 3.26 -10.30
C PRO A 78 -16.16 3.22 -11.54
N GLU A 79 -17.30 2.56 -11.44
CA GLU A 79 -18.32 2.57 -12.50
C GLU A 79 -18.82 3.98 -12.81
N LYS A 80 -18.87 4.83 -11.80
CA LYS A 80 -19.28 6.22 -11.91
C LYS A 80 -18.41 7.11 -11.01
N LYS A 81 -17.88 8.18 -11.60
CA LYS A 81 -17.14 9.19 -10.85
C LYS A 81 -18.03 9.94 -9.88
N LYS A 82 -17.48 10.33 -8.75
CA LYS A 82 -18.16 11.09 -7.72
C LYS A 82 -18.23 12.58 -8.07
N CYS A 83 -19.37 13.20 -7.76
CA CYS A 83 -19.59 14.63 -7.92
C CYS A 83 -19.49 15.30 -6.55
N VAL A 84 -18.34 15.88 -6.24
CA VAL A 84 -18.07 16.61 -5.00
C VAL A 84 -17.48 17.98 -5.33
N GLU A 85 -17.76 18.98 -4.49
CA GLU A 85 -17.26 20.33 -4.72
C GLU A 85 -15.88 20.57 -4.10
N TYR A 86 -15.58 19.91 -3.00
CA TYR A 86 -14.35 20.12 -2.24
C TYR A 86 -13.74 18.81 -1.83
N ARG A 87 -12.40 18.80 -1.79
CA ARG A 87 -11.60 17.72 -1.24
C ARG A 87 -10.60 18.31 -0.24
N TYR A 88 -10.23 17.50 0.73
CA TYR A 88 -9.26 17.86 1.76
C TYR A 88 -8.11 16.88 1.68
N LEU A 89 -6.90 17.40 1.58
CA LEU A 89 -5.66 16.65 1.53
C LEU A 89 -4.79 17.03 2.72
N GLU A 90 -4.60 16.12 3.64
CA GLU A 90 -3.68 16.30 4.76
C GLU A 90 -2.38 15.55 4.46
N ALA A 91 -1.25 16.21 4.73
CA ALA A 91 0.07 15.67 4.50
C ALA A 91 0.87 15.68 5.81
N ASP A 92 1.51 14.55 6.11
CA ASP A 92 2.29 14.35 7.32
C ASP A 92 3.57 13.56 7.04
N GLU A 93 4.61 13.75 7.87
CA GLU A 93 5.86 13.00 7.78
C GLU A 93 6.32 12.53 9.17
N ASP A 94 6.91 11.34 9.20
CA ASP A 94 7.53 10.79 10.40
C ASP A 94 8.96 10.32 10.13
N HIS A 95 9.84 10.57 11.10
CA HIS A 95 11.25 10.21 11.04
C HIS A 95 11.50 8.87 11.72
N ILE A 96 11.77 7.85 10.91
CA ILE A 96 12.04 6.49 11.37
C ILE A 96 13.54 6.26 11.48
N HIS A 97 14.03 5.98 12.68
CA HIS A 97 15.44 5.64 12.89
C HIS A 97 15.74 4.22 12.41
N LYS A 98 16.76 4.08 11.55
CA LYS A 98 17.26 2.77 11.15
C LYS A 98 17.97 2.08 12.32
N GLN A 99 17.61 0.84 12.61
CA GLN A 99 18.36 -0.03 13.50
C GLN A 99 19.47 -0.71 12.67
N GLU A 100 20.66 -0.15 12.70
CA GLU A 100 21.82 -0.76 12.05
C GLU A 100 22.48 -1.78 12.98
N LYS A 101 22.84 -2.94 12.43
CA LYS A 101 23.53 -4.01 13.16
C LYS A 101 24.99 -3.68 13.48
N GLU A 102 25.58 -2.75 12.76
CA GLU A 102 26.97 -2.29 12.98
C GLU A 102 26.97 -0.85 13.47
N LYS A 103 27.82 -0.57 14.46
CA LYS A 103 28.05 0.78 15.00
C LYS A 103 28.88 1.64 14.02
N THR A 104 28.33 1.94 12.85
CA THR A 104 28.88 2.96 11.96
C THR A 104 28.42 4.33 12.43
N GLU A 105 29.29 5.33 12.30
CA GLU A 105 29.16 6.66 12.93
C GLU A 105 27.96 7.52 12.42
N LYS A 106 27.19 7.05 11.45
CA LYS A 106 26.03 7.75 10.93
C LYS A 106 24.76 6.92 11.13
N LYS A 107 23.99 7.29 12.14
CA LYS A 107 22.60 6.81 12.29
C LYS A 107 21.79 7.30 11.10
N GLY A 108 21.45 6.39 10.19
CA GLY A 108 20.56 6.68 9.07
C GLY A 108 19.13 6.85 9.58
N SER A 109 18.41 7.85 9.07
CA SER A 109 16.96 7.95 9.25
C SER A 109 16.26 7.75 7.91
N MET A 110 15.08 7.18 7.93
CA MET A 110 14.15 7.16 6.81
C MET A 110 12.99 8.09 7.15
N ILE A 111 12.42 8.70 6.12
CA ILE A 111 11.26 9.57 6.29
C ILE A 111 10.06 8.84 5.71
N GLY A 112 9.11 8.49 6.57
CA GLY A 112 7.78 8.05 6.19
C GLY A 112 6.93 9.26 5.86
N LYS A 113 6.26 9.28 4.72
CA LYS A 113 5.33 10.34 4.33
C LYS A 113 3.98 9.76 4.03
N MET A 114 2.93 10.49 4.38
CA MET A 114 1.57 10.07 4.19
C MET A 114 0.69 11.23 3.73
N LEU A 115 -0.17 10.93 2.78
CA LEU A 115 -1.23 11.83 2.32
C LEU A 115 -2.59 11.19 2.63
N TYR A 116 -3.50 11.96 3.22
CA TYR A 116 -4.89 11.59 3.47
C TYR A 116 -5.80 12.48 2.65
N LEU A 117 -6.48 11.90 1.68
CA LEU A 117 -7.48 12.59 0.88
C LEU A 117 -8.87 12.17 1.35
N TYR A 118 -9.74 13.12 1.72
CA TYR A 118 -11.09 12.83 2.19
C TYR A 118 -12.12 13.87 1.70
N GLU A 119 -13.40 13.52 1.78
CA GLU A 119 -14.50 14.35 1.27
C GLU A 119 -15.04 15.33 2.31
N SER A 120 -15.19 14.88 3.54
CA SER A 120 -15.73 15.67 4.64
C SER A 120 -15.32 15.12 6.00
N GLN A 121 -15.53 15.92 7.03
CA GLN A 121 -15.50 15.48 8.41
C GLN A 121 -16.92 15.50 8.96
N GLU A 122 -17.32 14.46 9.65
CA GLU A 122 -18.60 14.37 10.34
C GLU A 122 -18.35 14.10 11.82
N ASP A 123 -19.10 14.78 12.67
CA ASP A 123 -19.08 14.53 14.10
C ASP A 123 -20.03 13.36 14.44
N GLN A 124 -19.47 12.22 14.86
CA GLN A 124 -20.22 11.09 15.36
C GLN A 124 -19.82 10.77 16.79
N ASN A 125 -20.76 10.86 17.74
CA ASN A 125 -20.52 10.46 19.14
C ASN A 125 -19.27 11.10 19.78
N ASP A 126 -19.11 12.40 19.68
CA ASP A 126 -17.96 13.18 20.16
C ASP A 126 -16.61 12.81 19.48
N ARG A 127 -16.65 12.10 18.37
CA ARG A 127 -15.48 11.82 17.54
C ARG A 127 -15.67 12.38 16.15
N ARG A 128 -14.59 12.92 15.59
CA ARG A 128 -14.53 13.32 14.19
C ARG A 128 -14.22 12.10 13.34
N GLU A 129 -15.10 11.83 12.37
CA GLU A 129 -14.91 10.77 11.41
C GLU A 129 -14.70 11.36 10.02
N LEU A 130 -13.62 10.94 9.34
CA LEU A 130 -13.35 11.34 7.97
C LEU A 130 -14.14 10.44 7.02
N LYS A 131 -14.77 11.05 6.01
CA LYS A 131 -15.57 10.31 5.01
C LYS A 131 -14.80 10.10 3.71
N ASN A 132 -14.94 8.87 3.17
CA ASN A 132 -14.32 8.48 1.91
C ASN A 132 -12.82 8.77 1.87
N VAL A 133 -12.13 8.29 2.89
CA VAL A 133 -10.68 8.47 3.04
C VAL A 133 -9.94 7.63 2.03
N PHE A 134 -8.98 8.24 1.37
CA PHE A 134 -7.94 7.58 0.60
C PHE A 134 -6.59 7.93 1.22
N CYS A 135 -5.80 6.92 1.56
CA CYS A 135 -4.47 7.10 2.13
C CYS A 135 -3.42 6.63 1.13
N LEU A 136 -2.40 7.43 0.95
CA LEU A 136 -1.22 7.09 0.18
C LEU A 136 0.02 7.40 1.02
N GLY A 137 0.88 6.42 1.22
CA GLY A 137 2.06 6.60 2.07
C GLY A 137 3.16 5.64 1.74
N GLY A 138 4.36 5.96 2.22
CA GLY A 138 5.56 5.15 2.01
C GLY A 138 6.82 5.84 2.48
N LEU A 139 7.96 5.29 2.08
CA LEU A 139 9.28 5.85 2.37
C LEU A 139 9.74 6.69 1.17
N TYR A 140 9.70 7.99 1.33
CA TYR A 140 10.04 8.93 0.27
C TYR A 140 11.24 9.80 0.66
N SER A 141 12.26 9.79 -0.19
CA SER A 141 13.46 10.59 -0.01
C SER A 141 13.78 11.39 -1.28
N GLY A 142 13.93 12.72 -1.12
CA GLY A 142 14.25 13.61 -2.23
C GLY A 142 13.03 14.13 -3.00
N GLY A 143 13.28 15.12 -3.86
CA GLY A 143 12.23 15.87 -4.55
C GLY A 143 11.41 15.05 -5.53
N GLU A 144 12.05 14.15 -6.27
CA GLU A 144 11.38 13.32 -7.29
C GLU A 144 10.40 12.34 -6.66
N SER A 145 10.82 11.66 -5.58
CA SER A 145 9.91 10.74 -4.86
C SER A 145 8.72 11.47 -4.25
N ASN A 146 8.91 12.70 -3.74
CA ASN A 146 7.81 13.51 -3.23
C ASN A 146 6.85 13.92 -4.34
N ARG A 147 7.38 14.27 -5.50
CA ARG A 147 6.58 14.60 -6.69
C ARG A 147 5.66 13.44 -7.07
N HIS A 148 6.18 12.21 -7.17
CA HIS A 148 5.37 11.03 -7.49
C HIS A 148 4.23 10.80 -6.50
N LEU A 149 4.45 11.06 -5.21
CA LEU A 149 3.40 10.93 -4.18
C LEU A 149 2.20 11.84 -4.48
N PHE A 150 2.47 13.09 -4.90
CA PHE A 150 1.39 14.03 -5.27
C PHE A 150 0.79 13.70 -6.64
N GLU A 151 1.59 13.30 -7.64
CA GLU A 151 1.11 12.87 -8.94
C GLU A 151 0.15 11.68 -8.84
N TRP A 152 0.45 10.68 -8.02
CA TRP A 152 -0.46 9.56 -7.75
C TRP A 152 -1.74 10.00 -7.04
N THR A 153 -1.64 10.98 -6.15
CA THR A 153 -2.84 11.57 -5.51
C THR A 153 -3.71 12.28 -6.55
N GLN A 154 -3.11 13.03 -7.46
CA GLN A 154 -3.83 13.67 -8.57
C GLN A 154 -4.48 12.63 -9.48
N GLU A 155 -3.75 11.57 -9.85
CA GLU A 155 -4.29 10.48 -10.67
C GLU A 155 -5.50 9.82 -9.99
N TYR A 156 -5.43 9.58 -8.67
CA TYR A 156 -6.57 9.07 -7.91
C TYR A 156 -7.76 10.02 -7.98
N ILE A 157 -7.54 11.33 -7.84
CA ILE A 157 -8.59 12.35 -7.97
C ILE A 157 -9.23 12.27 -9.36
N ASP A 158 -8.43 12.24 -10.42
CA ASP A 158 -8.91 12.21 -11.80
C ASP A 158 -9.71 10.94 -12.13
N ILE A 159 -9.33 9.80 -11.56
CA ILE A 159 -10.03 8.53 -11.75
C ILE A 159 -11.38 8.53 -11.03
N ASN A 160 -11.45 9.09 -9.81
CA ASN A 160 -12.59 8.90 -8.92
C ASN A 160 -13.59 10.06 -8.91
N TYR A 161 -13.19 11.26 -9.34
CA TYR A 161 -14.00 12.46 -9.24
C TYR A 161 -14.23 13.13 -10.59
N GLU A 162 -15.40 13.74 -10.74
CA GLU A 162 -15.75 14.56 -11.90
C GLU A 162 -15.16 15.96 -11.73
N SER A 163 -14.11 16.28 -12.49
CA SER A 163 -13.37 17.55 -12.38
C SER A 163 -14.25 18.79 -12.56
N ARG A 164 -15.31 18.72 -13.38
CA ARG A 164 -16.25 19.84 -13.59
C ARG A 164 -17.06 20.24 -12.33
N TYR A 165 -17.14 19.37 -11.33
CA TYR A 165 -17.83 19.66 -10.06
C TYR A 165 -16.85 20.04 -8.96
N LEU A 166 -15.59 19.64 -9.08
CA LEU A 166 -14.56 19.91 -8.10
C LEU A 166 -14.11 21.39 -8.19
N LYS A 167 -14.34 22.14 -7.14
CA LYS A 167 -14.02 23.58 -7.07
C LYS A 167 -12.66 23.85 -6.44
N ALA A 168 -12.25 23.00 -5.48
CA ALA A 168 -10.97 23.13 -4.81
C ALA A 168 -10.53 21.84 -4.12
N VAL A 169 -9.22 21.64 -4.02
CA VAL A 169 -8.55 20.72 -3.11
C VAL A 169 -7.81 21.56 -2.06
N TYR A 170 -8.20 21.43 -0.80
CA TYR A 170 -7.55 22.12 0.31
C TYR A 170 -6.41 21.26 0.82
N ILE A 171 -5.19 21.79 0.80
CA ILE A 171 -4.00 21.07 1.26
C ILE A 171 -3.58 21.64 2.61
N SER A 172 -3.43 20.78 3.60
CA SER A 172 -2.95 21.11 4.94
C SER A 172 -1.82 20.18 5.38
N GLY A 173 -0.99 20.63 6.30
CA GLY A 173 0.12 19.88 6.88
C GLY A 173 0.99 20.75 7.77
N ASP A 174 2.11 20.21 8.22
CA ASP A 174 3.01 20.81 9.21
C ASP A 174 4.00 21.87 8.65
N GLU A 175 3.68 22.54 7.56
CA GLU A 175 4.53 23.52 6.87
C GLU A 175 5.80 22.94 6.18
N GLY A 176 5.94 21.66 6.05
CA GLY A 176 7.06 21.01 5.36
C GLY A 176 7.26 21.56 3.94
N ALA A 177 8.51 21.84 3.57
CA ALA A 177 8.84 22.37 2.24
C ALA A 177 8.35 21.45 1.10
N TRP A 178 8.33 20.14 1.34
CA TRP A 178 7.84 19.14 0.39
C TRP A 178 6.33 19.23 0.15
N ILE A 179 5.56 19.65 1.16
CA ILE A 179 4.11 19.85 1.05
C ILE A 179 3.82 21.07 0.17
N LYS A 180 4.55 22.17 0.40
CA LYS A 180 4.43 23.39 -0.42
C LYS A 180 4.80 23.12 -1.89
N ALA A 181 5.90 22.39 -2.12
CA ALA A 181 6.30 22.02 -3.48
C ALA A 181 5.30 21.03 -4.12
N GLY A 182 4.76 20.11 -3.33
CA GLY A 182 3.80 19.11 -3.79
C GLY A 182 2.48 19.70 -4.25
N ALA A 183 2.05 20.80 -3.66
CA ALA A 183 0.83 21.51 -4.06
C ALA A 183 0.82 21.95 -5.54
N GLU A 184 2.01 22.10 -6.17
CA GLU A 184 2.13 22.44 -7.59
C GLU A 184 1.69 21.29 -8.52
N TYR A 185 1.66 20.06 -8.02
CA TYR A 185 1.27 18.85 -8.76
C TYR A 185 -0.22 18.49 -8.59
N ILE A 186 -0.95 19.22 -7.78
CA ILE A 186 -2.41 19.10 -7.67
C ILE A 186 -3.04 20.18 -8.53
N ASP A 187 -3.94 19.76 -9.44
CA ASP A 187 -4.62 20.67 -10.34
C ASP A 187 -5.41 21.76 -9.61
N ARG A 188 -5.43 22.93 -10.22
CA ARG A 188 -6.29 24.04 -9.76
C ARG A 188 -7.65 23.89 -10.41
N TYR A 189 -8.68 23.69 -9.63
CA TYR A 189 -10.06 23.54 -10.04
C TYR A 189 -10.83 24.86 -9.92
#